data_c68e1fef9fd6bf1f81321261910def2b
#
_entry.id   c68e1fef9fd6bf1f81321261910def2b
#
_cell.length_a   1.000
_cell.length_b   1.000
_cell.length_c   1.000
_cell.angle_alpha   90.00
_cell.angle_beta   90.00
_cell.angle_gamma   90.00
#
_symmetry.space_group_name_H-M   'P 1'
#
loop_
_entity.id
_entity.type
_entity.pdbx_description
1 polymer ?
#
loop_
_entity_poly.entity_id
_entity_poly.type
_entity_poly.pdbx_seq_one_letter_code
_entity_poly.pdbx_strand_id
1 'polypeptide(L)'
;MNAGDGNLPLIVHIVHHFDTGGMENGMVNLFNALPAARFRHAVICLTDYSSFRERITAQHVDFYALHKSPGHHFAWVPHLWKLLRRLRPDLVHTRNLSALEAQFIVAAAGIRRTIHGEHGRDVFDLHGLNRRYIWLRRAVQPLVTQYIAVSQDLARWLRETVGVPARKIRHIYNGVDCNLFHPVAGLRHAALPEGFAYDDCIVFGSVGRMAEVKDYPTLTRAFIKLVRDHPETASRARLIIVGEGVSRHVCAGLLQEADMSHLAWLPGERHDIAELLRAIDVFVLPSLNEGISNTLLEAQASGLPVVATRVGGNVELVEDEVNGTLVAPSDVEKMAQALLSYIGADERIRNQGRQARLRVAEAFSISAMAKAYAEVYEQVLCRT
;
A
#
# COMPACT_ATOMS: atom_id res chain seq x y z
N MET A 1 0.90 4.91 -38.71
CA MET A 1 0.91 6.21 -38.03
C MET A 1 -0.52 6.54 -37.67
N ASN A 2 -0.92 6.29 -36.40
CA ASN A 2 -2.29 6.56 -35.94
C ASN A 2 -2.44 8.05 -35.63
N ALA A 3 -3.32 8.72 -36.34
CA ALA A 3 -3.59 10.17 -36.25
C ALA A 3 -4.42 10.57 -35.00
N GLY A 4 -4.30 9.86 -33.89
CA GLY A 4 -5.09 10.07 -32.67
C GLY A 4 -4.33 10.56 -31.41
N ASP A 5 -3.02 10.39 -31.35
CA ASP A 5 -2.27 10.54 -30.08
C ASP A 5 -1.92 12.00 -29.69
N GLY A 6 -2.02 12.95 -30.60
CA GLY A 6 -1.61 14.33 -30.36
C GLY A 6 -2.56 15.17 -29.50
N ASN A 7 -3.76 14.69 -29.21
CA ASN A 7 -4.83 15.49 -28.59
C ASN A 7 -5.24 15.02 -27.16
N LEU A 8 -4.64 13.94 -26.63
CA LEU A 8 -4.95 13.47 -25.28
C LEU A 8 -4.18 14.27 -24.23
N PRO A 9 -4.83 14.70 -23.14
CA PRO A 9 -4.16 15.44 -22.07
C PRO A 9 -3.05 14.62 -21.42
N LEU A 10 -1.90 15.27 -21.22
CA LEU A 10 -0.73 14.67 -20.57
C LEU A 10 -0.79 14.93 -19.07
N ILE A 11 -0.82 13.85 -18.28
CA ILE A 11 -0.72 13.88 -16.83
C ILE A 11 0.70 13.47 -16.41
N VAL A 12 1.43 14.39 -15.81
CA VAL A 12 2.77 14.10 -15.25
C VAL A 12 2.63 13.74 -13.78
N HIS A 13 3.15 12.56 -13.41
CA HIS A 13 3.22 12.11 -12.03
C HIS A 13 4.64 12.33 -11.49
N ILE A 14 4.76 13.01 -10.35
CA ILE A 14 6.07 13.21 -9.69
C ILE A 14 6.10 12.42 -8.40
N VAL A 15 7.08 11.52 -8.30
CA VAL A 15 7.34 10.64 -7.14
C VAL A 15 8.79 10.73 -6.72
N HIS A 16 9.10 10.30 -5.51
CA HIS A 16 10.49 10.28 -5.04
C HIS A 16 11.31 9.22 -5.78
N HIS A 17 10.83 8.01 -5.76
CA HIS A 17 11.41 6.82 -6.38
C HIS A 17 10.28 5.93 -6.90
N PHE A 18 10.54 5.04 -7.87
CA PHE A 18 9.53 4.10 -8.35
C PHE A 18 10.09 2.68 -8.30
N ASP A 19 9.74 1.93 -7.23
CA ASP A 19 10.21 0.59 -6.95
C ASP A 19 9.10 -0.23 -6.26
N THR A 20 9.43 -1.40 -5.71
CA THR A 20 8.48 -2.23 -4.95
C THR A 20 7.96 -1.48 -3.72
N GLY A 21 6.69 -1.07 -3.78
CA GLY A 21 6.04 -0.31 -2.70
C GLY A 21 4.53 -0.22 -2.88
N GLY A 22 3.82 0.11 -1.79
CA GLY A 22 2.35 0.19 -1.79
C GLY A 22 1.82 1.30 -2.69
N MET A 23 2.43 2.49 -2.66
CA MET A 23 2.04 3.62 -3.52
C MET A 23 2.32 3.30 -5.00
N GLU A 24 3.47 2.74 -5.29
CA GLU A 24 3.92 2.37 -6.63
C GLU A 24 3.03 1.26 -7.22
N ASN A 25 2.67 0.25 -6.41
CA ASN A 25 1.72 -0.78 -6.81
C ASN A 25 0.33 -0.17 -7.12
N GLY A 26 -0.12 0.78 -6.30
CA GLY A 26 -1.34 1.55 -6.57
C GLY A 26 -1.28 2.33 -7.89
N MET A 27 -0.10 2.87 -8.26
CA MET A 27 0.11 3.55 -9.54
C MET A 27 0.10 2.57 -10.71
N VAL A 28 0.74 1.40 -10.59
CA VAL A 28 0.66 0.32 -11.60
C VAL A 28 -0.78 -0.06 -11.86
N ASN A 29 -1.54 -0.35 -10.79
CA ASN A 29 -2.95 -0.70 -10.90
C ASN A 29 -3.78 0.41 -11.55
N LEU A 30 -3.51 1.67 -11.19
CA LEU A 30 -4.19 2.83 -11.77
C LEU A 30 -3.92 2.95 -13.28
N PHE A 31 -2.65 2.91 -13.69
CA PHE A 31 -2.29 3.05 -15.11
C PHE A 31 -2.87 1.92 -15.95
N ASN A 32 -2.80 0.67 -15.46
CA ASN A 32 -3.33 -0.48 -16.18
C ASN A 32 -4.86 -0.49 -16.28
N ALA A 33 -5.56 0.20 -15.35
CA ALA A 33 -7.02 0.25 -15.33
C ALA A 33 -7.61 1.51 -15.97
N LEU A 34 -6.84 2.58 -16.13
CA LEU A 34 -7.31 3.79 -16.81
C LEU A 34 -7.46 3.53 -18.31
N PRO A 35 -8.56 3.99 -18.94
CA PRO A 35 -8.73 3.86 -20.39
C PRO A 35 -7.62 4.60 -21.16
N ALA A 36 -6.83 3.88 -21.95
CA ALA A 36 -5.70 4.43 -22.70
C ALA A 36 -6.09 5.58 -23.65
N ALA A 37 -7.36 5.62 -24.08
CA ALA A 37 -7.90 6.66 -24.97
C ALA A 37 -8.27 7.98 -24.25
N ARG A 38 -8.06 8.09 -22.92
CA ARG A 38 -8.46 9.30 -22.16
C ARG A 38 -7.29 10.18 -21.75
N PHE A 39 -6.13 9.58 -21.43
CA PHE A 39 -4.97 10.30 -20.92
C PHE A 39 -3.67 9.69 -21.43
N ARG A 40 -2.65 10.52 -21.57
CA ARG A 40 -1.25 10.09 -21.63
C ARG A 40 -0.61 10.32 -20.27
N HIS A 41 0.35 9.50 -19.92
CA HIS A 41 1.02 9.60 -18.63
C HIS A 41 2.53 9.72 -18.77
N ALA A 42 3.17 10.47 -17.88
CA ALA A 42 4.60 10.44 -17.69
C ALA A 42 4.90 10.42 -16.18
N VAL A 43 5.87 9.61 -15.78
CA VAL A 43 6.33 9.49 -14.39
C VAL A 43 7.71 10.12 -14.29
N ILE A 44 7.86 11.12 -13.44
CA ILE A 44 9.14 11.75 -13.10
C ILE A 44 9.53 11.26 -11.71
N CYS A 45 10.59 10.46 -11.63
CA CYS A 45 11.20 10.04 -10.39
C CYS A 45 12.26 11.05 -9.99
N LEU A 46 12.18 11.62 -8.77
CA LEU A 46 13.19 12.56 -8.29
C LEU A 46 14.55 11.88 -8.17
N THR A 47 14.59 10.63 -7.74
CA THR A 47 15.81 9.81 -7.71
C THR A 47 15.88 8.91 -8.95
N ASP A 48 15.36 7.69 -8.88
CA ASP A 48 15.43 6.70 -9.94
C ASP A 48 14.19 5.79 -9.96
N TYR A 49 14.17 4.82 -10.88
CA TYR A 49 13.15 3.77 -10.97
C TYR A 49 13.79 2.42 -11.28
N SER A 50 13.14 1.33 -10.82
CA SER A 50 13.58 -0.04 -11.06
C SER A 50 12.79 -0.72 -12.19
N SER A 51 13.09 -2.01 -12.42
CA SER A 51 12.32 -2.90 -13.29
C SER A 51 10.85 -3.07 -12.87
N PHE A 52 10.48 -2.65 -11.65
CA PHE A 52 9.09 -2.65 -11.19
C PHE A 52 8.12 -1.94 -12.16
N ARG A 53 8.61 -0.94 -12.93
CA ARG A 53 7.86 -0.26 -13.99
C ARG A 53 7.33 -1.22 -15.08
N GLU A 54 7.97 -2.38 -15.30
CA GLU A 54 7.60 -3.35 -16.33
C GLU A 54 6.25 -4.03 -16.05
N ARG A 55 5.75 -3.89 -14.82
CA ARG A 55 4.38 -4.29 -14.45
C ARG A 55 3.29 -3.39 -15.04
N ILE A 56 3.67 -2.23 -15.59
CA ILE A 56 2.75 -1.34 -16.30
C ILE A 56 2.60 -1.87 -17.72
N THR A 57 1.41 -2.38 -18.02
CA THR A 57 1.04 -2.89 -19.36
C THR A 57 0.32 -1.84 -20.20
N ALA A 58 -0.09 -0.72 -19.58
CA ALA A 58 -0.71 0.41 -20.27
C ALA A 58 0.26 1.04 -21.27
N GLN A 59 -0.28 1.39 -22.44
CA GLN A 59 0.48 2.13 -23.47
C GLN A 59 0.65 3.60 -23.05
N HIS A 60 1.71 4.26 -23.58
CA HIS A 60 1.95 5.70 -23.40
C HIS A 60 2.19 6.15 -21.95
N VAL A 61 3.01 5.39 -21.22
CA VAL A 61 3.54 5.78 -19.92
C VAL A 61 5.06 5.94 -20.00
N ASP A 62 5.52 7.19 -20.09
CA ASP A 62 6.95 7.52 -20.17
C ASP A 62 7.56 7.64 -18.75
N PHE A 63 8.84 7.28 -18.60
CA PHE A 63 9.59 7.40 -17.34
C PHE A 63 10.81 8.30 -17.50
N TYR A 64 11.04 9.16 -16.49
CA TYR A 64 12.17 10.08 -16.40
C TYR A 64 12.75 10.02 -14.98
N ALA A 65 14.08 9.88 -14.85
CA ALA A 65 14.81 9.98 -13.60
C ALA A 65 15.59 11.30 -13.54
N LEU A 66 15.57 11.97 -12.38
CA LEU A 66 16.31 13.21 -12.17
C LEU A 66 17.63 12.98 -11.41
N HIS A 67 17.84 11.75 -10.90
CA HIS A 67 19.04 11.33 -10.15
C HIS A 67 19.38 12.28 -9.00
N LYS A 68 18.36 12.73 -8.26
CA LYS A 68 18.53 13.59 -7.07
C LYS A 68 19.41 12.88 -6.06
N SER A 69 20.57 13.47 -5.78
CA SER A 69 21.48 12.96 -4.76
C SER A 69 20.89 13.11 -3.35
N PRO A 70 21.28 12.24 -2.39
CA PRO A 70 20.91 12.41 -0.98
C PRO A 70 21.40 13.78 -0.44
N GLY A 71 20.61 14.40 0.44
CA GLY A 71 20.90 15.71 1.03
C GLY A 71 20.19 16.87 0.33
N HIS A 72 20.56 18.12 0.71
CA HIS A 72 19.91 19.35 0.26
C HIS A 72 20.49 19.93 -1.04
N HIS A 73 20.85 19.09 -1.99
CA HIS A 73 21.34 19.56 -3.27
C HIS A 73 20.18 19.98 -4.18
N PHE A 74 20.13 21.27 -4.53
CA PHE A 74 19.09 21.82 -5.41
C PHE A 74 19.36 21.60 -6.91
N ALA A 75 20.40 20.82 -7.27
CA ALA A 75 20.78 20.57 -8.67
C ALA A 75 19.64 19.96 -9.51
N TRP A 76 18.72 19.20 -8.92
CA TRP A 76 17.57 18.63 -9.61
C TRP A 76 16.50 19.66 -10.00
N VAL A 77 16.44 20.82 -9.34
CA VAL A 77 15.44 21.87 -9.56
C VAL A 77 15.42 22.39 -11.01
N PRO A 78 16.56 22.86 -11.59
CA PRO A 78 16.56 23.31 -12.97
C PRO A 78 16.29 22.17 -13.97
N HIS A 79 16.67 20.93 -13.65
CA HIS A 79 16.37 19.77 -14.49
C HIS A 79 14.86 19.47 -14.52
N LEU A 80 14.20 19.46 -13.35
CA LEU A 80 12.74 19.32 -13.28
C LEU A 80 12.05 20.44 -14.03
N TRP A 81 12.44 21.70 -13.81
CA TRP A 81 11.84 22.85 -14.49
C TRP A 81 11.97 22.75 -16.03
N LYS A 82 13.17 22.44 -16.55
CA LYS A 82 13.40 22.23 -17.98
C LYS A 82 12.56 21.08 -18.54
N LEU A 83 12.47 19.97 -17.80
CA LEU A 83 11.70 18.80 -18.21
C LEU A 83 10.20 19.14 -18.29
N LEU A 84 9.64 19.82 -17.28
CA LEU A 84 8.24 20.27 -17.27
C LEU A 84 7.94 21.24 -18.42
N ARG A 85 8.85 22.19 -18.71
CA ARG A 85 8.72 23.11 -19.85
C ARG A 85 8.80 22.40 -21.21
N ARG A 86 9.53 21.30 -21.31
CA ARG A 86 9.61 20.46 -22.50
C ARG A 86 8.36 19.61 -22.69
N LEU A 87 7.92 18.93 -21.62
CA LEU A 87 6.77 18.02 -21.65
C LEU A 87 5.44 18.78 -21.79
N ARG A 88 5.34 20.01 -21.25
CA ARG A 88 4.13 20.85 -21.24
C ARG A 88 2.90 20.08 -20.74
N PRO A 89 2.93 19.50 -19.52
CA PRO A 89 1.81 18.72 -19.05
C PRO A 89 0.56 19.57 -18.87
N ASP A 90 -0.60 18.97 -19.14
CA ASP A 90 -1.91 19.57 -18.86
C ASP A 90 -2.25 19.54 -17.37
N LEU A 91 -1.71 18.54 -16.65
CA LEU A 91 -1.89 18.36 -15.22
C LEU A 91 -0.62 17.73 -14.61
N VAL A 92 -0.27 18.16 -13.39
CA VAL A 92 0.79 17.54 -12.58
C VAL A 92 0.22 16.96 -11.30
N HIS A 93 0.56 15.70 -10.99
CA HIS A 93 0.16 14.99 -9.80
C HIS A 93 1.39 14.55 -8.99
N THR A 94 1.67 15.23 -7.87
CA THR A 94 2.73 14.84 -6.92
C THR A 94 2.20 13.89 -5.86
N ARG A 95 3.05 13.01 -5.31
CA ARG A 95 2.64 12.04 -4.28
C ARG A 95 3.57 12.06 -3.08
N ASN A 96 2.96 12.04 -1.90
CA ASN A 96 3.61 12.04 -0.58
C ASN A 96 4.51 13.26 -0.33
N LEU A 97 4.96 13.41 0.91
CA LEU A 97 5.81 14.52 1.35
C LEU A 97 7.09 14.64 0.51
N SER A 98 7.70 13.52 0.14
CA SER A 98 8.97 13.46 -0.58
C SER A 98 8.97 14.11 -1.97
N ALA A 99 7.78 14.26 -2.59
CA ALA A 99 7.59 14.97 -3.85
C ALA A 99 6.84 16.30 -3.71
N LEU A 100 6.48 16.70 -2.49
CA LEU A 100 5.66 17.90 -2.25
C LEU A 100 6.36 19.20 -2.67
N GLU A 101 7.66 19.32 -2.41
CA GLU A 101 8.46 20.50 -2.78
C GLU A 101 8.46 20.77 -4.29
N ALA A 102 8.26 19.73 -5.11
CA ALA A 102 8.15 19.89 -6.56
C ALA A 102 7.01 20.82 -6.99
N GLN A 103 5.97 21.02 -6.16
CA GLN A 103 4.87 21.92 -6.46
C GLN A 103 5.32 23.39 -6.64
N PHE A 104 6.37 23.84 -5.94
CA PHE A 104 6.94 25.17 -6.17
C PHE A 104 7.56 25.28 -7.57
N ILE A 105 8.22 24.23 -8.06
CA ILE A 105 8.85 24.21 -9.37
C ILE A 105 7.79 24.07 -10.46
N VAL A 106 6.74 23.30 -10.21
CA VAL A 106 5.56 23.18 -11.09
C VAL A 106 4.91 24.53 -11.29
N ALA A 107 4.69 25.29 -10.20
CA ALA A 107 4.14 26.64 -10.26
C ALA A 107 5.08 27.62 -11.01
N ALA A 108 6.39 27.56 -10.76
CA ALA A 108 7.40 28.36 -11.48
C ALA A 108 7.50 27.99 -12.97
N ALA A 109 7.13 26.77 -13.38
CA ALA A 109 7.03 26.36 -14.77
C ALA A 109 5.73 26.87 -15.46
N GLY A 110 4.83 27.53 -14.69
CA GLY A 110 3.58 28.09 -15.20
C GLY A 110 2.41 27.11 -15.22
N ILE A 111 2.55 25.93 -14.59
CA ILE A 111 1.52 24.90 -14.55
C ILE A 111 0.61 25.17 -13.36
N ARG A 112 -0.70 25.34 -13.60
CA ARG A 112 -1.71 25.70 -12.59
C ARG A 112 -2.62 24.54 -12.20
N ARG A 113 -2.76 23.52 -13.07
CA ARG A 113 -3.60 22.34 -12.82
C ARG A 113 -2.77 21.30 -12.09
N THR A 114 -2.97 21.19 -10.78
CA THR A 114 -2.12 20.38 -9.91
C THR A 114 -2.94 19.54 -8.95
N ILE A 115 -2.46 18.34 -8.69
CA ILE A 115 -3.00 17.43 -7.69
C ILE A 115 -1.87 17.03 -6.75
N HIS A 116 -2.18 16.84 -5.48
CA HIS A 116 -1.27 16.22 -4.51
C HIS A 116 -1.95 15.04 -3.83
N GLY A 117 -1.33 13.86 -3.89
CA GLY A 117 -1.81 12.63 -3.26
C GLY A 117 -1.06 12.32 -1.97
N GLU A 118 -1.78 12.03 -0.89
CA GLU A 118 -1.23 11.49 0.35
C GLU A 118 -1.60 10.00 0.42
N HIS A 119 -0.58 9.13 0.37
CA HIS A 119 -0.72 7.67 0.35
C HIS A 119 -0.35 6.99 1.67
N GLY A 120 0.08 7.74 2.66
CA GLY A 120 0.47 7.33 3.99
C GLY A 120 1.22 8.44 4.69
N ARG A 121 1.45 8.28 5.99
CA ARG A 121 2.34 9.16 6.74
C ARG A 121 3.78 8.70 6.58
N ASP A 122 4.71 9.64 6.68
CA ASP A 122 6.12 9.32 6.54
C ASP A 122 6.64 8.54 7.76
N VAL A 123 7.61 7.65 7.54
CA VAL A 123 8.24 6.84 8.60
C VAL A 123 8.84 7.73 9.70
N PHE A 124 9.28 8.94 9.34
CA PHE A 124 9.84 9.91 10.28
C PHE A 124 8.78 10.75 11.00
N ASP A 125 7.50 10.58 10.68
CA ASP A 125 6.38 11.34 11.25
C ASP A 125 5.09 10.50 11.25
N LEU A 126 5.13 9.34 11.91
CA LEU A 126 4.04 8.35 11.93
C LEU A 126 2.70 8.93 12.39
N HIS A 127 2.73 9.96 13.24
CA HIS A 127 1.52 10.62 13.73
C HIS A 127 1.11 11.84 12.89
N GLY A 128 1.95 12.28 11.93
CA GLY A 128 1.70 13.45 11.10
C GLY A 128 1.69 14.77 11.90
N LEU A 129 2.46 14.86 12.98
CA LEU A 129 2.49 15.99 13.90
C LEU A 129 3.76 16.85 13.78
N ASN A 130 4.69 16.50 12.92
CA ASN A 130 5.92 17.26 12.71
C ASN A 130 5.60 18.65 12.15
N ARG A 131 5.82 19.68 12.95
CA ARG A 131 5.47 21.07 12.63
C ARG A 131 6.12 21.57 11.33
N ARG A 132 7.35 21.11 11.01
CA ARG A 132 8.05 21.50 9.76
C ARG A 132 7.32 20.96 8.55
N TYR A 133 6.90 19.70 8.58
CA TYR A 133 6.18 19.06 7.48
C TYR A 133 4.75 19.60 7.33
N ILE A 134 4.08 19.92 8.45
CA ILE A 134 2.78 20.60 8.42
C ILE A 134 2.92 21.99 7.81
N TRP A 135 3.96 22.76 8.22
CA TRP A 135 4.21 24.08 7.66
C TRP A 135 4.49 24.01 6.15
N LEU A 136 5.31 23.06 5.68
CA LEU A 136 5.58 22.86 4.26
C LEU A 136 4.30 22.57 3.48
N ARG A 137 3.43 21.67 3.99
CA ARG A 137 2.13 21.37 3.37
C ARG A 137 1.23 22.62 3.29
N ARG A 138 1.23 23.44 4.34
CA ARG A 138 0.49 24.72 4.35
C ARG A 138 1.03 25.71 3.33
N ALA A 139 2.35 25.81 3.19
CA ALA A 139 2.99 26.70 2.22
C ALA A 139 2.68 26.29 0.77
N VAL A 140 2.61 24.99 0.49
CA VAL A 140 2.29 24.44 -0.83
C VAL A 140 0.78 24.49 -1.13
N GLN A 141 -0.08 24.53 -0.12
CA GLN A 141 -1.54 24.44 -0.27
C GLN A 141 -2.16 25.41 -1.28
N PRO A 142 -1.73 26.68 -1.41
CA PRO A 142 -2.26 27.60 -2.43
C PRO A 142 -1.99 27.14 -3.86
N LEU A 143 -0.90 26.40 -4.08
CA LEU A 143 -0.44 25.91 -5.37
C LEU A 143 -1.16 24.62 -5.81
N VAL A 144 -1.85 23.94 -4.88
CA VAL A 144 -2.53 22.67 -5.16
C VAL A 144 -4.00 22.91 -5.43
N THR A 145 -4.45 22.46 -6.62
CA THR A 145 -5.85 22.56 -7.04
C THR A 145 -6.73 21.57 -6.30
N GLN A 146 -6.26 20.30 -6.18
CA GLN A 146 -7.00 19.22 -5.55
C GLN A 146 -6.06 18.31 -4.77
N TYR A 147 -6.49 17.84 -3.61
CA TYR A 147 -5.81 16.79 -2.82
C TYR A 147 -6.55 15.45 -2.99
N ILE A 148 -5.80 14.36 -3.07
CA ILE A 148 -6.32 12.99 -3.01
C ILE A 148 -5.77 12.34 -1.74
N ALA A 149 -6.64 11.79 -0.90
CA ALA A 149 -6.27 11.00 0.27
C ALA A 149 -6.77 9.57 0.07
N VAL A 150 -5.90 8.57 0.32
CA VAL A 150 -6.27 7.17 0.12
C VAL A 150 -7.07 6.56 1.27
N SER A 151 -7.23 7.28 2.37
CA SER A 151 -8.08 6.89 3.52
C SER A 151 -8.83 8.08 4.08
N GLN A 152 -9.92 7.82 4.79
CA GLN A 152 -10.66 8.85 5.52
C GLN A 152 -9.83 9.44 6.67
N ASP A 153 -8.97 8.61 7.29
CA ASP A 153 -8.01 9.06 8.30
C ASP A 153 -7.07 10.13 7.74
N LEU A 154 -6.47 9.91 6.57
CA LEU A 154 -5.62 10.90 5.90
C LEU A 154 -6.42 12.13 5.44
N ALA A 155 -7.65 11.95 4.95
CA ALA A 155 -8.52 13.06 4.58
C ALA A 155 -8.87 13.93 5.79
N ARG A 156 -9.16 13.35 6.94
CA ARG A 156 -9.40 14.03 8.21
C ARG A 156 -8.14 14.76 8.66
N TRP A 157 -7.00 14.11 8.65
CA TRP A 157 -5.72 14.73 9.02
C TRP A 157 -5.36 15.92 8.13
N LEU A 158 -5.53 15.83 6.81
CA LEU A 158 -5.35 16.94 5.88
C LEU A 158 -6.25 18.12 6.24
N ARG A 159 -7.51 17.86 6.61
CA ARG A 159 -8.48 18.91 6.97
C ARG A 159 -8.17 19.53 8.33
N GLU A 160 -7.98 18.71 9.36
CA GLU A 160 -7.95 19.15 10.76
C GLU A 160 -6.56 19.58 11.22
N THR A 161 -5.51 18.88 10.76
CA THR A 161 -4.12 19.15 11.19
C THR A 161 -3.40 20.06 10.21
N VAL A 162 -3.48 19.75 8.90
CA VAL A 162 -2.82 20.58 7.88
C VAL A 162 -3.62 21.86 7.60
N GLY A 163 -4.95 21.79 7.63
CA GLY A 163 -5.85 22.91 7.36
C GLY A 163 -6.25 23.03 5.88
N VAL A 164 -6.22 21.93 5.13
CA VAL A 164 -6.69 21.92 3.73
C VAL A 164 -8.22 22.06 3.70
N PRO A 165 -8.78 23.01 2.92
CA PRO A 165 -10.23 23.15 2.79
C PRO A 165 -10.89 21.89 2.27
N ALA A 166 -12.01 21.46 2.88
CA ALA A 166 -12.72 20.23 2.53
C ALA A 166 -13.05 20.13 1.03
N ARG A 167 -13.41 21.26 0.35
CA ARG A 167 -13.68 21.29 -1.09
C ARG A 167 -12.48 20.91 -1.97
N LYS A 168 -11.26 21.00 -1.43
CA LYS A 168 -10.02 20.59 -2.12
C LYS A 168 -9.64 19.14 -1.85
N ILE A 169 -10.31 18.41 -0.94
CA ILE A 169 -9.98 17.04 -0.57
C ILE A 169 -10.93 16.09 -1.27
N ARG A 170 -10.39 15.09 -1.96
CA ARG A 170 -11.09 13.91 -2.48
C ARG A 170 -10.52 12.68 -1.79
N HIS A 171 -11.40 11.87 -1.28
CA HIS A 171 -11.06 10.56 -0.75
C HIS A 171 -11.25 9.52 -1.84
N ILE A 172 -10.19 8.75 -2.15
CA ILE A 172 -10.21 7.66 -3.13
C ILE A 172 -9.41 6.50 -2.55
N TYR A 173 -10.08 5.41 -2.21
CA TYR A 173 -9.41 4.20 -1.77
C TYR A 173 -8.52 3.59 -2.86
N ASN A 174 -7.46 2.90 -2.46
CA ASN A 174 -6.74 2.00 -3.35
C ASN A 174 -7.66 0.87 -3.79
N GLY A 175 -7.44 0.38 -5.02
CA GLY A 175 -8.18 -0.76 -5.57
C GLY A 175 -7.33 -2.01 -5.62
N VAL A 176 -7.99 -3.16 -5.54
CA VAL A 176 -7.38 -4.48 -5.71
C VAL A 176 -7.96 -5.22 -6.91
N ASP A 177 -7.12 -6.01 -7.60
CA ASP A 177 -7.55 -6.88 -8.68
C ASP A 177 -8.18 -8.16 -8.13
N CYS A 178 -9.50 -8.17 -8.07
CA CYS A 178 -10.27 -9.32 -7.63
C CYS A 178 -10.26 -10.51 -8.60
N ASN A 179 -9.72 -10.37 -9.81
CA ASN A 179 -9.52 -11.48 -10.74
C ASN A 179 -8.19 -12.19 -10.50
N LEU A 180 -7.16 -11.45 -10.08
CA LEU A 180 -5.87 -12.00 -9.69
C LEU A 180 -5.94 -12.59 -8.27
N PHE A 181 -6.46 -11.81 -7.33
CA PHE A 181 -6.61 -12.17 -5.92
C PHE A 181 -8.01 -12.72 -5.68
N HIS A 182 -8.14 -14.04 -5.66
CA HIS A 182 -9.40 -14.73 -5.41
C HIS A 182 -9.15 -16.12 -4.78
N PRO A 183 -10.13 -16.64 -4.02
CA PRO A 183 -10.03 -18.01 -3.50
C PRO A 183 -10.00 -19.04 -4.62
N VAL A 184 -9.22 -20.10 -4.46
CA VAL A 184 -9.19 -21.26 -5.37
C VAL A 184 -9.31 -22.53 -4.56
N ALA A 185 -10.30 -23.34 -4.85
CA ALA A 185 -10.48 -24.62 -4.18
C ALA A 185 -9.36 -25.61 -4.53
N GLY A 186 -8.92 -26.40 -3.55
CA GLY A 186 -7.95 -27.49 -3.75
C GLY A 186 -6.48 -27.09 -3.89
N LEU A 187 -6.12 -25.82 -3.76
CA LEU A 187 -4.72 -25.35 -3.85
C LEU A 187 -4.15 -24.89 -2.48
N ARG A 188 -4.81 -25.31 -1.40
CA ARG A 188 -4.32 -25.00 -0.05
C ARG A 188 -2.90 -25.57 0.10
N HIS A 189 -1.98 -24.76 0.60
CA HIS A 189 -0.56 -25.09 0.86
C HIS A 189 0.30 -25.41 -0.38
N ALA A 190 -0.22 -25.37 -1.61
CA ALA A 190 0.52 -25.73 -2.82
C ALA A 190 1.78 -24.84 -3.07
N ALA A 191 1.79 -23.60 -2.59
CA ALA A 191 2.92 -22.68 -2.73
C ALA A 191 3.93 -22.77 -1.57
N LEU A 192 3.71 -23.66 -0.59
CA LEU A 192 4.54 -23.81 0.61
C LEU A 192 5.63 -24.87 0.40
N PRO A 193 6.72 -24.81 1.19
CA PRO A 193 7.70 -25.88 1.21
C PRO A 193 7.07 -27.24 1.56
N GLU A 194 7.54 -28.31 0.93
CA GLU A 194 7.08 -29.67 1.21
C GLU A 194 7.23 -30.00 2.70
N GLY A 195 6.17 -30.53 3.31
CA GLY A 195 6.14 -30.88 4.73
C GLY A 195 6.05 -29.71 5.71
N PHE A 196 5.96 -28.46 5.22
CA PHE A 196 5.85 -27.30 6.11
C PHE A 196 4.48 -27.19 6.79
N ALA A 197 3.39 -27.48 6.09
CA ALA A 197 2.04 -27.47 6.62
C ALA A 197 1.24 -28.69 6.13
N TYR A 198 0.31 -29.15 6.97
CA TYR A 198 -0.61 -30.25 6.71
C TYR A 198 -2.06 -29.73 6.73
N ASP A 199 -3.02 -30.54 6.34
CA ASP A 199 -4.43 -30.14 6.18
C ASP A 199 -5.09 -29.59 7.45
N ASP A 200 -4.65 -30.02 8.64
CA ASP A 200 -5.12 -29.55 9.94
C ASP A 200 -4.36 -28.35 10.51
N CYS A 201 -3.30 -27.89 9.80
CA CYS A 201 -2.57 -26.69 10.20
C CYS A 201 -3.35 -25.44 9.86
N ILE A 202 -3.17 -24.41 10.70
CA ILE A 202 -3.54 -23.02 10.44
C ILE A 202 -2.27 -22.24 10.10
N VAL A 203 -2.23 -21.70 8.89
CA VAL A 203 -1.12 -20.90 8.38
C VAL A 203 -1.44 -19.43 8.58
N PHE A 204 -0.77 -18.80 9.53
CA PHE A 204 -0.76 -17.35 9.70
C PHE A 204 0.26 -16.75 8.74
N GLY A 205 -0.16 -15.79 7.92
CA GLY A 205 0.73 -15.22 6.93
C GLY A 205 0.71 -13.70 6.89
N SER A 206 1.84 -13.12 6.55
CA SER A 206 1.97 -11.70 6.31
C SER A 206 2.82 -11.43 5.07
N VAL A 207 2.51 -10.38 4.34
CA VAL A 207 3.21 -10.00 3.11
C VAL A 207 3.51 -8.51 3.14
N GLY A 208 4.77 -8.13 2.90
CA GLY A 208 5.16 -6.74 2.76
C GLY A 208 6.62 -6.49 3.07
N ARG A 209 7.11 -5.31 2.71
CA ARG A 209 8.47 -4.88 3.01
C ARG A 209 8.71 -4.94 4.53
N MET A 210 9.77 -5.62 4.96
CA MET A 210 10.10 -5.82 6.37
C MET A 210 10.78 -4.58 6.98
N ALA A 211 10.11 -3.41 6.84
CA ALA A 211 10.50 -2.13 7.44
C ALA A 211 9.95 -2.01 8.87
N GLU A 212 10.55 -1.14 9.68
CA GLU A 212 10.17 -0.92 11.09
C GLU A 212 8.67 -0.60 11.27
N VAL A 213 8.10 0.21 10.36
CA VAL A 213 6.68 0.59 10.40
C VAL A 213 5.72 -0.61 10.26
N LYS A 214 6.18 -1.74 9.72
CA LYS A 214 5.38 -2.96 9.60
C LYS A 214 5.37 -3.84 10.84
N ASP A 215 6.30 -3.61 11.77
CA ASP A 215 6.40 -4.23 13.11
C ASP A 215 6.26 -5.76 13.13
N TYR A 216 6.88 -6.43 12.15
CA TYR A 216 6.93 -7.90 12.10
C TYR A 216 7.53 -8.55 13.36
N PRO A 217 8.46 -7.91 14.09
CA PRO A 217 8.92 -8.45 15.38
C PRO A 217 7.79 -8.65 16.39
N THR A 218 6.77 -7.77 16.42
CA THR A 218 5.59 -7.95 17.28
C THR A 218 4.77 -9.18 16.87
N LEU A 219 4.55 -9.41 15.58
CA LEU A 219 3.90 -10.64 15.10
C LEU A 219 4.69 -11.88 15.46
N THR A 220 6.01 -11.85 15.25
CA THR A 220 6.90 -12.98 15.57
C THR A 220 6.85 -13.33 17.06
N ARG A 221 6.91 -12.32 17.94
CA ARG A 221 6.78 -12.52 19.41
C ARG A 221 5.39 -13.06 19.79
N ALA A 222 4.33 -12.57 19.13
CA ALA A 222 2.97 -13.04 19.37
C ALA A 222 2.81 -14.52 18.98
N PHE A 223 3.40 -14.94 17.87
CA PHE A 223 3.41 -16.33 17.44
C PHE A 223 4.20 -17.21 18.40
N ILE A 224 5.40 -16.78 18.82
CA ILE A 224 6.21 -17.49 19.83
C ILE A 224 5.44 -17.62 21.15
N LYS A 225 4.77 -16.56 21.57
CA LYS A 225 3.96 -16.55 22.79
C LYS A 225 2.79 -17.53 22.66
N LEU A 226 2.06 -17.51 21.56
CA LEU A 226 0.98 -18.46 21.27
C LEU A 226 1.43 -19.90 21.50
N VAL A 227 2.56 -20.30 20.88
CA VAL A 227 3.05 -21.67 20.96
C VAL A 227 3.61 -22.01 22.34
N ARG A 228 4.21 -21.06 23.07
CA ARG A 228 4.71 -21.27 24.42
C ARG A 228 3.59 -21.44 25.45
N ASP A 229 2.57 -20.59 25.38
CA ASP A 229 1.45 -20.61 26.33
C ASP A 229 0.48 -21.76 26.02
N HIS A 230 0.44 -22.22 24.77
CA HIS A 230 -0.41 -23.30 24.25
C HIS A 230 0.40 -24.31 23.45
N PRO A 231 1.25 -25.16 24.08
CA PRO A 231 2.17 -26.07 23.39
C PRO A 231 1.48 -27.04 22.41
N GLU A 232 0.22 -27.38 22.67
CA GLU A 232 -0.61 -28.18 21.78
C GLU A 232 -0.81 -27.57 20.40
N THR A 233 -0.64 -26.24 20.27
CA THR A 233 -0.78 -25.54 18.98
C THR A 233 0.44 -25.73 18.07
N ALA A 234 1.58 -26.16 18.60
CA ALA A 234 2.83 -26.35 17.84
C ALA A 234 2.68 -27.30 16.64
N SER A 235 1.82 -28.32 16.77
CA SER A 235 1.50 -29.24 15.68
C SER A 235 0.63 -28.63 14.59
N ARG A 236 -0.14 -27.56 14.92
CA ARG A 236 -1.21 -26.98 14.07
C ARG A 236 -0.96 -25.54 13.60
N ALA A 237 -0.03 -24.82 14.20
CA ALA A 237 0.24 -23.43 13.85
C ALA A 237 1.50 -23.29 12.98
N ARG A 238 1.42 -22.51 11.93
CA ARG A 238 2.56 -22.13 11.08
C ARG A 238 2.56 -20.63 10.84
N LEU A 239 3.75 -20.05 10.73
CA LEU A 239 3.93 -18.63 10.46
C LEU A 239 4.68 -18.43 9.13
N ILE A 240 4.15 -17.54 8.27
CA ILE A 240 4.83 -17.13 7.04
C ILE A 240 4.98 -15.62 7.05
N ILE A 241 6.18 -15.10 6.81
CA ILE A 241 6.41 -13.67 6.60
C ILE A 241 7.16 -13.49 5.28
N VAL A 242 6.46 -12.98 4.27
CA VAL A 242 6.98 -12.77 2.92
C VAL A 242 7.43 -11.33 2.75
N GLY A 243 8.68 -11.13 2.37
CA GLY A 243 9.27 -9.84 2.10
C GLY A 243 10.70 -9.70 2.57
N GLU A 244 11.35 -8.63 2.17
CA GLU A 244 12.71 -8.27 2.57
C GLU A 244 12.73 -6.96 3.36
N GLY A 245 13.79 -6.76 4.14
CA GLY A 245 14.05 -5.55 4.89
C GLY A 245 14.73 -5.76 6.23
N VAL A 246 14.96 -4.66 6.93
CA VAL A 246 15.75 -4.61 8.17
C VAL A 246 15.23 -5.50 9.30
N SER A 247 13.91 -5.76 9.35
CA SER A 247 13.32 -6.58 10.41
C SER A 247 13.43 -8.09 10.17
N ARG A 248 13.86 -8.54 8.96
CA ARG A 248 13.88 -9.98 8.62
C ARG A 248 14.81 -10.78 9.53
N HIS A 249 16.04 -10.31 9.72
CA HIS A 249 17.01 -10.98 10.57
C HIS A 249 16.60 -10.93 12.06
N VAL A 250 15.90 -9.87 12.48
CA VAL A 250 15.35 -9.78 13.85
C VAL A 250 14.30 -10.87 14.08
N CYS A 251 13.37 -11.04 13.13
CA CYS A 251 12.36 -12.10 13.21
C CYS A 251 12.98 -13.50 13.21
N ALA A 252 13.95 -13.75 12.33
CA ALA A 252 14.67 -15.02 12.27
C ALA A 252 15.41 -15.31 13.59
N GLY A 253 16.10 -14.32 14.18
CA GLY A 253 16.77 -14.45 15.46
C GLY A 253 15.81 -14.80 16.61
N LEU A 254 14.67 -14.11 16.71
CA LEU A 254 13.63 -14.39 17.70
C LEU A 254 13.10 -15.83 17.61
N LEU A 255 12.87 -16.34 16.40
CA LEU A 255 12.41 -17.71 16.15
C LEU A 255 13.50 -18.73 16.54
N GLN A 256 14.75 -18.45 16.23
CA GLN A 256 15.89 -19.30 16.57
C GLN A 256 16.10 -19.38 18.08
N GLU A 257 16.09 -18.25 18.78
CA GLU A 257 16.20 -18.18 20.26
C GLU A 257 15.05 -18.93 20.96
N ALA A 258 13.88 -19.00 20.30
CA ALA A 258 12.72 -19.72 20.81
C ALA A 258 12.70 -21.22 20.46
N ASP A 259 13.64 -21.71 19.64
CA ASP A 259 13.64 -23.05 19.02
C ASP A 259 12.41 -23.33 18.13
N MET A 260 11.87 -22.28 17.50
CA MET A 260 10.65 -22.35 16.68
C MET A 260 10.90 -22.07 15.18
N SER A 261 12.14 -22.08 14.72
CA SER A 261 12.48 -21.86 13.31
C SER A 261 11.79 -22.86 12.37
N HIS A 262 11.52 -24.07 12.83
CA HIS A 262 10.83 -25.12 12.07
C HIS A 262 9.32 -24.87 11.89
N LEU A 263 8.73 -23.96 12.67
CA LEU A 263 7.32 -23.57 12.59
C LEU A 263 7.09 -22.31 11.72
N ALA A 264 8.16 -21.69 11.24
CA ALA A 264 8.08 -20.43 10.50
C ALA A 264 8.86 -20.49 9.18
N TRP A 265 8.34 -19.81 8.17
CA TRP A 265 9.00 -19.67 6.88
C TRP A 265 9.12 -18.19 6.48
N LEU A 266 10.36 -17.73 6.31
CA LEU A 266 10.70 -16.37 5.92
C LEU A 266 11.42 -16.38 4.54
N PRO A 267 10.70 -16.59 3.43
CA PRO A 267 11.27 -16.82 2.10
C PRO A 267 12.03 -15.62 1.50
N GLY A 268 11.90 -14.42 2.10
CA GLY A 268 12.35 -13.20 1.48
C GLY A 268 11.32 -12.62 0.51
N GLU A 269 11.76 -11.83 -0.45
CA GLU A 269 10.90 -11.24 -1.48
C GLU A 269 10.41 -12.32 -2.47
N ARG A 270 9.13 -12.27 -2.79
CA ARG A 270 8.45 -13.20 -3.72
C ARG A 270 7.60 -12.43 -4.71
N HIS A 271 7.34 -13.04 -5.88
CA HIS A 271 6.51 -12.45 -6.93
C HIS A 271 5.17 -13.18 -7.12
N ASP A 272 5.04 -14.38 -6.59
CA ASP A 272 3.85 -15.25 -6.61
C ASP A 272 2.93 -14.99 -5.42
N ILE A 273 2.66 -13.73 -5.13
CA ILE A 273 1.89 -13.32 -3.93
C ILE A 273 0.47 -13.86 -3.95
N ALA A 274 -0.18 -13.94 -5.11
CA ALA A 274 -1.53 -14.47 -5.21
C ALA A 274 -1.60 -15.96 -4.83
N GLU A 275 -0.61 -16.74 -5.24
CA GLU A 275 -0.47 -18.17 -4.88
C GLU A 275 -0.18 -18.34 -3.40
N LEU A 276 0.71 -17.51 -2.83
CA LEU A 276 1.04 -17.52 -1.41
C LEU A 276 -0.16 -17.14 -0.54
N LEU A 277 -0.96 -16.14 -0.94
CA LEU A 277 -2.17 -15.78 -0.21
C LEU A 277 -3.21 -16.92 -0.21
N ARG A 278 -3.28 -17.73 -1.28
CA ARG A 278 -4.15 -18.93 -1.30
C ARG A 278 -3.67 -20.03 -0.38
N ALA A 279 -2.40 -20.01 0.02
CA ALA A 279 -1.80 -20.97 0.95
C ALA A 279 -1.87 -20.54 2.42
N ILE A 280 -2.35 -19.35 2.69
CA ILE A 280 -2.55 -18.77 4.03
C ILE A 280 -4.01 -18.97 4.46
N ASP A 281 -4.25 -19.18 5.75
CA ASP A 281 -5.59 -19.29 6.33
C ASP A 281 -6.04 -18.00 7.02
N VAL A 282 -5.12 -17.27 7.64
CA VAL A 282 -5.37 -16.00 8.32
C VAL A 282 -4.25 -15.03 7.97
N PHE A 283 -4.60 -13.90 7.39
CA PHE A 283 -3.63 -12.84 7.09
C PHE A 283 -3.41 -11.95 8.32
N VAL A 284 -2.15 -11.62 8.63
CA VAL A 284 -1.80 -10.80 9.79
C VAL A 284 -1.04 -9.54 9.37
N LEU A 285 -1.49 -8.38 9.81
CA LEU A 285 -0.85 -7.09 9.53
C LEU A 285 -0.54 -6.35 10.84
N PRO A 286 0.69 -6.44 11.38
CA PRO A 286 1.04 -5.89 12.69
C PRO A 286 1.46 -4.42 12.67
N SER A 287 1.26 -3.69 11.59
CA SER A 287 1.81 -2.36 11.30
C SER A 287 1.58 -1.33 12.40
N LEU A 288 2.55 -0.42 12.58
CA LEU A 288 2.43 0.75 13.46
C LEU A 288 1.63 1.89 12.81
N ASN A 289 1.61 1.95 11.49
CA ASN A 289 0.84 2.93 10.71
C ASN A 289 0.58 2.42 9.29
N GLU A 290 -0.58 2.77 8.74
CA GLU A 290 -0.98 2.50 7.36
C GLU A 290 -1.79 3.65 6.77
N GLY A 291 -1.54 3.98 5.52
CA GLY A 291 -2.48 4.81 4.74
C GLY A 291 -3.72 4.00 4.39
N ILE A 292 -3.56 3.10 3.44
CA ILE A 292 -4.42 1.96 3.11
C ILE A 292 -3.48 0.82 2.72
N SER A 293 -3.64 -0.34 3.34
CA SER A 293 -2.79 -1.49 3.06
C SER A 293 -3.28 -2.26 1.82
N ASN A 294 -2.47 -2.25 0.75
CA ASN A 294 -2.77 -3.04 -0.45
C ASN A 294 -2.74 -4.54 -0.15
N THR A 295 -1.75 -5.01 0.64
CA THR A 295 -1.64 -6.44 0.97
C THR A 295 -2.81 -6.93 1.82
N LEU A 296 -3.40 -6.06 2.65
CA LEU A 296 -4.62 -6.38 3.37
C LEU A 296 -5.82 -6.48 2.42
N LEU A 297 -5.93 -5.57 1.43
CA LEU A 297 -6.95 -5.67 0.37
C LEU A 297 -6.76 -6.94 -0.48
N GLU A 298 -5.53 -7.30 -0.83
CA GLU A 298 -5.18 -8.52 -1.58
C GLU A 298 -5.55 -9.79 -0.80
N ALA A 299 -5.27 -9.82 0.51
CA ALA A 299 -5.65 -10.92 1.39
C ALA A 299 -7.17 -11.06 1.51
N GLN A 300 -7.87 -9.97 1.77
CA GLN A 300 -9.34 -9.97 1.82
C GLN A 300 -9.97 -10.34 0.47
N ALA A 301 -9.40 -9.87 -0.64
CA ALA A 301 -9.80 -10.28 -1.99
C ALA A 301 -9.59 -11.78 -2.22
N SER A 302 -8.57 -12.38 -1.63
CA SER A 302 -8.31 -13.82 -1.65
C SER A 302 -9.24 -14.62 -0.70
N GLY A 303 -10.14 -13.95 0.01
CA GLY A 303 -11.11 -14.59 0.91
C GLY A 303 -10.51 -14.94 2.27
N LEU A 304 -9.46 -14.25 2.71
CA LEU A 304 -8.84 -14.49 4.01
C LEU A 304 -9.45 -13.57 5.08
N PRO A 305 -9.75 -14.10 6.28
CA PRO A 305 -9.94 -13.27 7.45
C PRO A 305 -8.60 -12.61 7.82
N VAL A 306 -8.66 -11.47 8.51
CA VAL A 306 -7.47 -10.72 8.83
C VAL A 306 -7.34 -10.44 10.32
N VAL A 307 -6.12 -10.49 10.86
CA VAL A 307 -5.75 -9.90 12.15
C VAL A 307 -4.92 -8.66 11.86
N ALA A 308 -5.41 -7.48 12.19
CA ALA A 308 -4.71 -6.24 11.89
C ALA A 308 -4.64 -5.31 13.08
N THR A 309 -3.64 -4.46 13.11
CA THR A 309 -3.56 -3.39 14.11
C THR A 309 -4.56 -2.28 13.82
N ARG A 310 -5.12 -1.70 14.89
CA ARG A 310 -6.11 -0.61 14.86
C ARG A 310 -5.42 0.73 14.58
N VAL A 311 -4.83 0.87 13.37
CA VAL A 311 -4.09 2.06 12.95
C VAL A 311 -4.50 2.52 11.56
N GLY A 312 -4.46 3.84 11.34
CA GLY A 312 -4.67 4.46 10.03
C GLY A 312 -5.88 3.90 9.27
N GLY A 313 -5.69 3.57 8.01
CA GLY A 313 -6.74 3.01 7.16
C GLY A 313 -7.14 1.55 7.45
N ASN A 314 -6.43 0.82 8.32
CA ASN A 314 -6.82 -0.56 8.66
C ASN A 314 -8.23 -0.62 9.25
N VAL A 315 -8.61 0.37 10.07
CA VAL A 315 -9.96 0.46 10.68
C VAL A 315 -11.07 0.73 9.66
N GLU A 316 -10.71 1.12 8.45
CA GLU A 316 -11.64 1.33 7.34
C GLU A 316 -11.85 0.06 6.51
N LEU A 317 -10.83 -0.82 6.50
CA LEU A 317 -10.83 -2.08 5.77
C LEU A 317 -11.38 -3.24 6.60
N VAL A 318 -11.11 -3.23 7.92
CA VAL A 318 -11.49 -4.30 8.83
C VAL A 318 -12.65 -3.86 9.71
N GLU A 319 -13.75 -4.57 9.60
CA GLU A 319 -14.87 -4.53 10.52
C GLU A 319 -14.68 -5.63 11.56
N ASP A 320 -14.41 -5.22 12.80
CA ASP A 320 -14.01 -6.09 13.90
C ASP A 320 -15.04 -7.21 14.13
N GLU A 321 -14.56 -8.45 14.26
CA GLU A 321 -15.34 -9.68 14.40
C GLU A 321 -16.23 -10.06 13.19
N VAL A 322 -16.30 -9.23 12.13
CA VAL A 322 -17.10 -9.51 10.92
C VAL A 322 -16.22 -10.07 9.80
N ASN A 323 -15.15 -9.39 9.44
CA ASN A 323 -14.20 -9.81 8.39
C ASN A 323 -12.77 -9.96 8.90
N GLY A 324 -12.57 -9.87 10.23
CA GLY A 324 -11.27 -10.00 10.88
C GLY A 324 -11.31 -9.54 12.33
N THR A 325 -10.13 -9.39 12.91
CA THR A 325 -9.94 -8.94 14.29
C THR A 325 -8.98 -7.77 14.33
N LEU A 326 -9.33 -6.70 15.07
CA LEU A 326 -8.50 -5.52 15.26
C LEU A 326 -7.87 -5.51 16.66
N VAL A 327 -6.54 -5.44 16.72
CA VAL A 327 -5.76 -5.37 17.96
C VAL A 327 -5.03 -4.02 18.10
N ALA A 328 -4.61 -3.67 19.32
CA ALA A 328 -3.77 -2.49 19.51
C ALA A 328 -2.39 -2.68 18.87
N PRO A 329 -1.74 -1.63 18.31
CA PRO A 329 -0.38 -1.73 17.79
C PRO A 329 0.62 -2.08 18.93
N SER A 330 1.66 -2.84 18.60
CA SER A 330 2.72 -3.31 19.50
C SER A 330 2.21 -4.12 20.72
N ASP A 331 0.99 -4.64 20.66
CA ASP A 331 0.41 -5.46 21.74
C ASP A 331 0.57 -6.96 21.41
N VAL A 332 1.70 -7.53 21.85
CA VAL A 332 2.05 -8.95 21.66
C VAL A 332 0.98 -9.86 22.27
N GLU A 333 0.44 -9.50 23.44
CA GLU A 333 -0.53 -10.30 24.17
C GLU A 333 -1.86 -10.41 23.41
N LYS A 334 -2.43 -9.25 23.00
CA LYS A 334 -3.67 -9.22 22.25
C LYS A 334 -3.54 -9.85 20.88
N MET A 335 -2.38 -9.69 20.23
CA MET A 335 -2.11 -10.34 18.96
C MET A 335 -2.04 -11.86 19.12
N ALA A 336 -1.35 -12.39 20.15
CA ALA A 336 -1.29 -13.83 20.42
C ALA A 336 -2.70 -14.40 20.71
N GLN A 337 -3.52 -13.69 21.50
CA GLN A 337 -4.92 -14.07 21.77
C GLN A 337 -5.75 -14.09 20.48
N ALA A 338 -5.57 -13.09 19.59
CA ALA A 338 -6.25 -13.05 18.31
C ALA A 338 -5.85 -14.25 17.42
N LEU A 339 -4.54 -14.58 17.34
CA LEU A 339 -4.06 -15.76 16.61
C LEU A 339 -4.67 -17.05 17.20
N LEU A 340 -4.66 -17.21 18.52
CA LEU A 340 -5.23 -18.38 19.20
C LEU A 340 -6.70 -18.60 18.83
N SER A 341 -7.47 -17.53 18.70
CA SER A 341 -8.91 -17.59 18.40
C SER A 341 -9.26 -18.20 17.03
N TYR A 342 -8.27 -18.38 16.15
CA TYR A 342 -8.43 -19.04 14.85
C TYR A 342 -7.99 -20.51 14.86
N ILE A 343 -7.26 -20.97 15.88
CA ILE A 343 -6.84 -22.38 15.97
C ILE A 343 -8.08 -23.26 16.20
N GLY A 344 -8.34 -24.15 15.24
CA GLY A 344 -9.52 -25.04 15.28
C GLY A 344 -10.86 -24.35 15.02
N ALA A 345 -10.86 -23.12 14.50
CA ALA A 345 -12.04 -22.30 14.25
C ALA A 345 -12.37 -22.18 12.74
N ASP A 346 -12.37 -23.30 12.00
CA ASP A 346 -12.55 -23.36 10.55
C ASP A 346 -13.81 -22.63 10.05
N GLU A 347 -14.90 -22.70 10.81
CA GLU A 347 -16.14 -22.00 10.46
C GLU A 347 -15.97 -20.47 10.54
N ARG A 348 -15.27 -19.99 11.59
CA ARG A 348 -14.94 -18.56 11.73
C ARG A 348 -14.08 -18.11 10.57
N ILE A 349 -13.03 -18.86 10.20
CA ILE A 349 -12.13 -18.56 9.08
C ILE A 349 -12.96 -18.42 7.80
N ARG A 350 -13.80 -19.41 7.47
CA ARG A 350 -14.62 -19.38 6.26
C ARG A 350 -15.62 -18.22 6.26
N ASN A 351 -16.30 -17.97 7.38
CA ASN A 351 -17.32 -16.93 7.46
C ASN A 351 -16.70 -15.53 7.34
N GLN A 352 -15.65 -15.23 8.11
CA GLN A 352 -14.97 -13.94 8.07
C GLN A 352 -14.27 -13.72 6.73
N GLY A 353 -13.64 -14.75 6.15
CA GLY A 353 -13.03 -14.68 4.83
C GLY A 353 -14.04 -14.36 3.72
N ARG A 354 -15.23 -14.96 3.77
CA ARG A 354 -16.33 -14.64 2.85
C ARG A 354 -16.77 -13.18 2.99
N GLN A 355 -16.95 -12.68 4.22
CA GLN A 355 -17.32 -11.29 4.46
C GLN A 355 -16.23 -10.33 3.98
N ALA A 356 -14.94 -10.66 4.22
CA ALA A 356 -13.80 -9.91 3.72
C ALA A 356 -13.85 -9.77 2.19
N ARG A 357 -14.06 -10.87 1.47
CA ARG A 357 -14.16 -10.88 0.01
C ARG A 357 -15.33 -10.05 -0.50
N LEU A 358 -16.52 -10.19 0.09
CA LEU A 358 -17.69 -9.42 -0.32
C LEU A 358 -17.46 -7.92 -0.17
N ARG A 359 -16.96 -7.48 0.99
CA ARG A 359 -16.63 -6.08 1.25
C ARG A 359 -15.65 -5.50 0.23
N VAL A 360 -14.60 -6.24 -0.07
CA VAL A 360 -13.57 -5.78 -1.04
C VAL A 360 -14.15 -5.69 -2.45
N ALA A 361 -14.90 -6.67 -2.90
CA ALA A 361 -15.51 -6.66 -4.23
C ALA A 361 -16.46 -5.48 -4.43
N GLU A 362 -17.19 -5.08 -3.38
CA GLU A 362 -18.15 -3.97 -3.42
C GLU A 362 -17.47 -2.60 -3.36
N ALA A 363 -16.49 -2.42 -2.47
CA ALA A 363 -16.02 -1.08 -2.10
C ALA A 363 -14.59 -0.74 -2.59
N PHE A 364 -13.77 -1.74 -2.93
CA PHE A 364 -12.33 -1.53 -3.16
C PHE A 364 -11.83 -2.14 -4.49
N SER A 365 -12.66 -2.14 -5.53
CA SER A 365 -12.25 -2.64 -6.84
C SER A 365 -11.33 -1.65 -7.58
N ILE A 366 -10.39 -2.17 -8.37
CA ILE A 366 -9.53 -1.33 -9.24
C ILE A 366 -10.38 -0.46 -10.18
N SER A 367 -11.48 -0.98 -10.69
CA SER A 367 -12.35 -0.23 -11.61
C SER A 367 -13.00 0.98 -10.94
N ALA A 368 -13.44 0.85 -9.69
CA ALA A 368 -13.98 1.96 -8.89
C ALA A 368 -12.91 3.02 -8.62
N MET A 369 -11.70 2.59 -8.23
CA MET A 369 -10.55 3.48 -8.04
C MET A 369 -10.22 4.24 -9.33
N ALA A 370 -10.03 3.55 -10.44
CA ALA A 370 -9.67 4.16 -11.72
C ALA A 370 -10.72 5.16 -12.20
N LYS A 371 -12.01 4.83 -12.07
CA LYS A 371 -13.12 5.74 -12.37
C LYS A 371 -13.04 7.01 -11.52
N ALA A 372 -12.86 6.90 -10.21
CA ALA A 372 -12.76 8.04 -9.31
C ALA A 372 -11.55 8.94 -9.63
N TYR A 373 -10.39 8.35 -9.96
CA TYR A 373 -9.21 9.12 -10.42
C TYR A 373 -9.48 9.83 -11.74
N ALA A 374 -10.10 9.16 -12.72
CA ALA A 374 -10.46 9.77 -14.01
C ALA A 374 -11.38 10.97 -13.83
N GLU A 375 -12.41 10.87 -13.00
CA GLU A 375 -13.33 11.97 -12.66
C GLU A 375 -12.59 13.17 -12.05
N VAL A 376 -11.65 12.93 -11.14
CA VAL A 376 -10.83 14.00 -10.54
C VAL A 376 -9.92 14.65 -11.57
N TYR A 377 -9.26 13.87 -12.43
CA TYR A 377 -8.41 14.40 -13.50
C TYR A 377 -9.20 15.29 -14.45
N GLU A 378 -10.35 14.83 -14.90
CA GLU A 378 -11.24 15.62 -15.80
C GLU A 378 -11.75 16.89 -15.12
N GLN A 379 -12.18 16.78 -13.86
CA GLN A 379 -12.62 17.94 -13.11
C GLN A 379 -11.53 19.01 -13.00
N VAL A 380 -10.27 18.60 -12.79
CA VAL A 380 -9.15 19.54 -12.68
C VAL A 380 -8.74 20.08 -14.05
N LEU A 381 -8.80 19.27 -15.11
CA LEU A 381 -8.52 19.68 -16.48
C LEU A 381 -9.56 20.68 -17.02
N CYS A 382 -10.82 20.56 -16.61
CA CYS A 382 -11.88 21.51 -16.99
C CYS A 382 -11.87 22.84 -16.22
N ARG A 383 -11.09 22.95 -15.14
CA ARG A 383 -10.96 24.25 -14.42
C ARG A 383 -10.12 25.22 -15.24
N THR A 384 -10.70 26.32 -15.64
CA THR A 384 -10.06 27.47 -16.32
C THR A 384 -9.21 28.28 -15.36
#